data_afa2ddcb8b4050380132ecf575262d78
#
_entry.id   afa2ddcb8b4050380132ecf575262d78
#
_cell.length_a   1.000
_cell.length_b   1.000
_cell.length_c   1.000
_cell.angle_alpha   90.00
_cell.angle_beta   90.00
_cell.angle_gamma   90.00
#
_symmetry.space_group_name_H-M   'P 1'
#
loop_
_entity.id
_entity.type
_entity.pdbx_description
1 polymer ?
#
loop_
_entity_poly.entity_id
_entity_poly.type
_entity_poly.pdbx_seq_one_letter_code
_entity_poly.pdbx_strand_id
1 'polypeptide(L)'
;PKDPNGNPLKPVDPNDPSKGYVPPTPENPTEDTQITYEKDTQKAKVTYVVEGTGTVLHTDNLEGKSGEPIEYSTVAKLAELKALGYDLVSDGFTTATDKNYDKDTKVDQSFVVTVKPHVEPIKPVDPENPNDPNKPKPGDPIDPKNPDGPKWTEDLIKKIDTTRHVNRTIKYVNEKGEEVAKKVTDKVTFNREAKINSVTGEITYGNWTAKDGDTTFDKVESPVVKGYILKDAKQKEVAATTGLT
;
A
#
# COMPACT_ATOMS: atom_id res chain seq x y z
N PRO A 1 -14.96 47.04 7.44
CA PRO A 1 -15.57 47.85 8.51
C PRO A 1 -16.91 48.43 8.04
N LYS A 2 -17.81 48.69 8.99
CA LYS A 2 -19.14 49.23 8.79
C LYS A 2 -19.33 50.52 9.61
N ASP A 3 -20.17 51.40 9.14
CA ASP A 3 -20.61 52.55 9.90
C ASP A 3 -21.60 52.14 11.02
N PRO A 4 -21.98 53.03 11.94
CA PRO A 4 -22.95 52.73 13.00
C PRO A 4 -24.32 52.21 12.50
N ASN A 5 -24.69 52.53 11.26
CA ASN A 5 -25.93 52.11 10.62
C ASN A 5 -25.77 50.73 9.89
N GLY A 6 -24.59 50.09 9.98
CA GLY A 6 -24.29 48.79 9.38
C GLY A 6 -23.88 48.84 7.91
N ASN A 7 -23.67 50.00 7.31
CA ASN A 7 -23.25 50.14 5.92
C ASN A 7 -21.75 49.96 5.78
N PRO A 8 -21.26 49.26 4.73
CA PRO A 8 -19.83 49.11 4.48
C PRO A 8 -19.13 50.45 4.27
N LEU A 9 -17.99 50.67 4.94
CA LEU A 9 -17.14 51.84 4.68
C LEU A 9 -16.40 51.64 3.35
N LYS A 10 -16.25 52.74 2.60
CA LYS A 10 -15.49 52.74 1.34
C LYS A 10 -13.97 52.74 1.66
N PRO A 11 -13.15 51.90 0.99
CA PRO A 11 -11.70 51.99 1.13
C PRO A 11 -11.20 53.37 0.60
N VAL A 12 -10.13 53.89 1.21
CA VAL A 12 -9.44 55.10 0.72
C VAL A 12 -8.88 54.87 -0.69
N ASP A 13 -8.35 53.68 -0.93
CA ASP A 13 -7.92 53.23 -2.24
C ASP A 13 -8.64 51.93 -2.59
N PRO A 14 -9.50 51.91 -3.62
CA PRO A 14 -10.25 50.70 -3.99
C PRO A 14 -9.35 49.54 -4.41
N ASN A 15 -8.11 49.81 -4.85
CA ASN A 15 -7.14 48.78 -5.27
C ASN A 15 -6.21 48.34 -4.14
N ASP A 16 -6.21 49.06 -3.02
CA ASP A 16 -5.37 48.79 -1.86
C ASP A 16 -6.09 49.08 -0.53
N PRO A 17 -6.96 48.17 -0.04
CA PRO A 17 -7.70 48.36 1.20
C PRO A 17 -6.78 48.49 2.46
N SER A 18 -5.49 48.13 2.37
CA SER A 18 -4.55 48.32 3.47
C SER A 18 -4.28 49.77 3.82
N LYS A 19 -4.59 50.67 2.91
CA LYS A 19 -4.49 52.13 3.12
C LYS A 19 -5.62 52.72 3.99
N GLY A 20 -6.53 51.85 4.45
CA GLY A 20 -7.63 52.22 5.34
C GLY A 20 -8.92 52.57 4.64
N TYR A 21 -9.88 53.09 5.41
CA TYR A 21 -11.24 53.38 4.96
C TYR A 21 -11.58 54.83 5.18
N VAL A 22 -12.44 55.36 4.33
CA VAL A 22 -13.01 56.71 4.51
C VAL A 22 -13.91 56.67 5.75
N PRO A 23 -13.62 57.49 6.77
CA PRO A 23 -14.45 57.51 7.98
C PRO A 23 -15.87 58.05 7.66
N PRO A 24 -16.90 57.56 8.37
CA PRO A 24 -18.23 58.11 8.23
C PRO A 24 -18.26 59.56 8.70
N THR A 25 -19.14 60.36 8.11
CA THR A 25 -19.39 61.72 8.59
C THR A 25 -20.18 61.62 9.90
N PRO A 26 -19.72 62.19 11.03
CA PRO A 26 -20.46 62.16 12.26
C PRO A 26 -21.82 62.93 12.11
N GLU A 27 -22.88 62.30 12.56
CA GLU A 27 -24.19 62.97 12.61
C GLU A 27 -24.24 64.01 13.73
N ASN A 28 -23.53 63.71 14.82
CA ASN A 28 -23.38 64.62 15.94
C ASN A 28 -21.87 64.74 16.31
N PRO A 29 -21.23 65.90 16.06
CA PRO A 29 -19.82 66.10 16.32
C PRO A 29 -19.41 66.06 17.81
N THR A 30 -20.35 66.03 18.74
CA THR A 30 -20.12 65.97 20.17
C THR A 30 -20.19 64.56 20.77
N GLU A 31 -20.50 63.55 19.94
CA GLU A 31 -20.61 62.16 20.35
C GLU A 31 -19.56 61.32 19.65
N ASP A 32 -19.12 60.21 20.35
CA ASP A 32 -18.18 59.25 19.79
C ASP A 32 -18.78 58.52 18.58
N THR A 33 -18.06 58.46 17.47
CA THR A 33 -18.45 57.71 16.30
C THR A 33 -17.82 56.31 16.39
N GLN A 34 -18.65 55.27 16.48
CA GLN A 34 -18.21 53.88 16.52
C GLN A 34 -18.01 53.31 15.11
N ILE A 35 -16.89 52.65 14.88
CA ILE A 35 -16.61 51.89 13.67
C ILE A 35 -16.46 50.43 14.06
N THR A 36 -17.37 49.60 13.52
CA THR A 36 -17.37 48.16 13.84
C THR A 36 -16.64 47.38 12.78
N TYR A 37 -15.73 46.52 13.24
CA TYR A 37 -15.04 45.53 12.41
C TYR A 37 -15.61 44.14 12.72
N GLU A 38 -15.76 43.32 11.70
CA GLU A 38 -16.06 41.90 11.85
C GLU A 38 -14.90 41.09 11.31
N LYS A 39 -14.76 39.88 11.85
CA LYS A 39 -13.73 38.92 11.36
C LYS A 39 -14.02 38.55 9.92
N ASP A 40 -12.97 38.55 9.11
CA ASP A 40 -13.06 38.15 7.72
C ASP A 40 -13.24 36.63 7.57
N THR A 41 -13.83 36.20 6.46
CA THR A 41 -14.00 34.79 6.14
C THR A 41 -12.72 34.27 5.49
N GLN A 42 -12.22 33.16 6.00
CA GLN A 42 -11.01 32.48 5.57
C GLN A 42 -11.32 31.07 5.09
N LYS A 43 -10.48 30.57 4.21
CA LYS A 43 -10.59 29.21 3.66
C LYS A 43 -9.35 28.40 3.97
N ALA A 44 -9.57 27.11 4.22
CA ALA A 44 -8.52 26.13 4.38
C ALA A 44 -8.88 24.86 3.61
N LYS A 45 -7.89 24.07 3.27
CA LYS A 45 -8.10 22.75 2.67
C LYS A 45 -7.20 21.71 3.30
N VAL A 46 -7.72 20.50 3.44
CA VAL A 46 -6.96 19.32 3.84
C VAL A 46 -6.97 18.35 2.67
N THR A 47 -5.79 18.07 2.11
CA THR A 47 -5.64 17.24 0.91
C THR A 47 -4.92 15.95 1.26
N TYR A 48 -5.51 14.81 0.88
CA TYR A 48 -4.94 13.47 1.08
C TYR A 48 -4.27 13.01 -0.21
N VAL A 49 -2.97 12.73 -0.13
CA VAL A 49 -2.15 12.38 -1.30
C VAL A 49 -1.41 11.07 -1.12
N VAL A 50 -1.12 10.39 -2.24
CA VAL A 50 -0.29 9.18 -2.25
C VAL A 50 1.18 9.57 -2.31
N GLU A 51 1.98 9.03 -1.40
CA GLU A 51 3.43 9.19 -1.36
C GLU A 51 4.09 8.82 -2.69
N GLY A 52 5.07 9.60 -3.12
CA GLY A 52 5.85 9.36 -4.33
C GLY A 52 5.16 9.76 -5.64
N THR A 53 3.83 9.62 -5.75
CA THR A 53 3.08 10.00 -6.96
C THR A 53 2.41 11.36 -6.85
N GLY A 54 2.10 11.82 -5.63
CA GLY A 54 1.31 13.02 -5.39
C GLY A 54 -0.16 12.90 -5.82
N THR A 55 -0.62 11.69 -6.14
CA THR A 55 -2.01 11.46 -6.55
C THR A 55 -2.95 11.88 -5.43
N VAL A 56 -3.87 12.80 -5.73
CA VAL A 56 -4.87 13.27 -4.77
C VAL A 56 -5.99 12.23 -4.66
N LEU A 57 -6.21 11.72 -3.45
CA LEU A 57 -7.29 10.78 -3.14
C LEU A 57 -8.56 11.50 -2.67
N HIS A 58 -8.39 12.59 -1.93
CA HIS A 58 -9.48 13.36 -1.36
C HIS A 58 -9.03 14.76 -0.98
N THR A 59 -9.96 15.73 -0.98
CA THR A 59 -9.74 17.07 -0.46
C THR A 59 -10.99 17.53 0.29
N ASP A 60 -10.82 17.97 1.52
CA ASP A 60 -11.84 18.66 2.30
C ASP A 60 -11.59 20.16 2.24
N ASN A 61 -12.62 20.93 1.86
CA ASN A 61 -12.59 22.38 1.87
C ASN A 61 -13.31 22.90 3.12
N LEU A 62 -12.64 23.79 3.84
CA LEU A 62 -13.06 24.31 5.13
C LEU A 62 -13.17 25.82 5.04
N GLU A 63 -14.12 26.38 5.77
CA GLU A 63 -14.37 27.82 5.84
C GLU A 63 -14.69 28.23 7.28
N GLY A 64 -14.16 29.37 7.72
CA GLY A 64 -14.39 29.91 9.04
C GLY A 64 -13.94 31.36 9.16
N LYS A 65 -13.92 31.91 10.36
CA LYS A 65 -13.54 33.30 10.61
C LYS A 65 -12.07 33.40 11.02
N SER A 66 -11.40 34.43 10.52
CA SER A 66 -10.00 34.74 10.85
C SER A 66 -9.70 34.64 12.34
N GLY A 67 -8.67 33.84 12.70
CA GLY A 67 -8.25 33.60 14.07
C GLY A 67 -9.12 32.64 14.88
N GLU A 68 -10.16 32.03 14.30
CA GLU A 68 -10.95 30.97 14.93
C GLU A 68 -10.33 29.61 14.69
N PRO A 69 -10.50 28.63 15.60
CA PRO A 69 -10.01 27.27 15.42
C PRO A 69 -10.64 26.62 14.16
N ILE A 70 -9.82 25.87 13.46
CA ILE A 70 -10.30 24.99 12.39
C ILE A 70 -10.81 23.70 13.04
N GLU A 71 -12.14 23.59 13.18
CA GLU A 71 -12.82 22.43 13.75
C GLU A 71 -12.86 21.29 12.72
N TYR A 72 -11.79 20.53 12.64
CA TYR A 72 -11.62 19.43 11.71
C TYR A 72 -10.83 18.27 12.34
N SER A 73 -11.09 17.05 11.85
CA SER A 73 -10.37 15.84 12.26
C SER A 73 -10.12 14.93 11.06
N THR A 74 -8.88 14.49 10.90
CA THR A 74 -8.46 13.55 9.87
C THR A 74 -8.84 12.09 10.18
N VAL A 75 -9.24 11.78 11.41
CA VAL A 75 -9.42 10.41 11.93
C VAL A 75 -10.39 9.58 11.09
N ALA A 76 -11.56 10.14 10.76
CA ALA A 76 -12.57 9.42 9.99
C ALA A 76 -12.09 9.09 8.56
N LYS A 77 -11.49 10.07 7.88
CA LYS A 77 -10.96 9.87 6.53
C LYS A 77 -9.77 8.91 6.51
N LEU A 78 -8.90 8.97 7.50
CA LEU A 78 -7.79 8.01 7.64
C LEU A 78 -8.29 6.59 7.90
N ALA A 79 -9.38 6.42 8.64
CA ALA A 79 -10.01 5.11 8.82
C ALA A 79 -10.56 4.55 7.50
N GLU A 80 -11.22 5.39 6.68
CA GLU A 80 -11.69 5.03 5.34
C GLU A 80 -10.53 4.62 4.43
N LEU A 81 -9.45 5.41 4.40
CA LEU A 81 -8.27 5.10 3.59
C LEU A 81 -7.56 3.83 4.06
N LYS A 82 -7.52 3.58 5.38
CA LYS A 82 -7.01 2.33 5.92
C LYS A 82 -7.85 1.12 5.48
N ALA A 83 -9.17 1.24 5.48
CA ALA A 83 -10.06 0.20 4.97
C ALA A 83 -9.86 -0.06 3.46
N LEU A 84 -9.36 0.92 2.70
CA LEU A 84 -8.98 0.76 1.30
C LEU A 84 -7.56 0.20 1.11
N GLY A 85 -6.80 -0.04 2.19
CA GLY A 85 -5.47 -0.63 2.14
C GLY A 85 -4.32 0.38 2.14
N TYR A 86 -4.54 1.62 2.56
CA TYR A 86 -3.49 2.62 2.70
C TYR A 86 -2.97 2.70 4.14
N ASP A 87 -1.67 2.94 4.28
CA ASP A 87 -1.00 3.28 5.53
C ASP A 87 -0.75 4.78 5.60
N LEU A 88 -0.90 5.38 6.79
CA LEU A 88 -0.53 6.77 7.04
C LEU A 88 0.99 6.92 7.02
N VAL A 89 1.47 7.94 6.30
CA VAL A 89 2.88 8.37 6.29
C VAL A 89 3.05 9.62 7.16
N SER A 90 2.23 10.65 6.91
CA SER A 90 2.26 11.89 7.69
C SER A 90 0.89 12.56 7.69
N ASP A 91 0.56 13.21 8.78
CA ASP A 91 -0.66 14.02 8.94
C ASP A 91 -0.26 15.46 9.24
N GLY A 92 -0.24 16.27 8.18
CA GLY A 92 0.14 17.68 8.27
C GLY A 92 -0.89 18.55 8.97
N PHE A 93 -2.15 18.12 9.07
CA PHE A 93 -3.15 18.84 9.88
C PHE A 93 -2.96 18.57 11.36
N THR A 94 -2.84 17.30 11.76
CA THR A 94 -2.69 16.94 13.19
C THR A 94 -1.39 17.47 13.79
N THR A 95 -0.32 17.51 13.00
CA THR A 95 1.01 17.98 13.43
C THR A 95 1.23 19.48 13.28
N ALA A 96 0.29 20.21 12.66
CA ALA A 96 0.38 21.66 12.53
C ALA A 96 0.43 22.34 13.91
N THR A 97 1.33 23.31 14.05
CA THR A 97 1.49 24.10 15.29
C THR A 97 0.39 25.14 15.46
N ASP A 98 -0.13 25.65 14.34
CA ASP A 98 -1.29 26.57 14.32
C ASP A 98 -2.43 25.91 13.52
N LYS A 99 -3.58 25.77 14.16
CA LYS A 99 -4.81 25.21 13.61
C LYS A 99 -5.95 26.23 13.63
N ASN A 100 -5.61 27.52 13.60
CA ASN A 100 -6.58 28.58 13.45
C ASN A 100 -6.60 29.06 12.00
N TYR A 101 -7.76 29.53 11.54
CA TYR A 101 -7.83 30.24 10.28
C TYR A 101 -6.90 31.46 10.31
N ASP A 102 -6.04 31.59 9.32
CA ASP A 102 -5.07 32.67 9.22
C ASP A 102 -5.73 34.03 8.91
N LYS A 103 -4.96 35.01 8.47
CA LYS A 103 -5.45 36.35 8.12
C LYS A 103 -5.18 36.69 6.65
N ASP A 104 -4.70 35.71 5.86
CA ASP A 104 -4.38 35.93 4.44
C ASP A 104 -5.59 35.57 3.57
N THR A 105 -6.35 36.60 3.16
CA THR A 105 -7.51 36.44 2.31
C THR A 105 -7.20 36.15 0.83
N LYS A 106 -5.91 36.13 0.45
CA LYS A 106 -5.47 35.93 -0.95
C LYS A 106 -5.08 34.48 -1.21
N VAL A 107 -4.67 33.74 -0.21
CA VAL A 107 -4.19 32.36 -0.34
C VAL A 107 -4.91 31.46 0.65
N ASP A 108 -5.58 30.41 0.14
CA ASP A 108 -6.21 29.40 1.00
C ASP A 108 -5.14 28.65 1.80
N GLN A 109 -5.33 28.54 3.09
CA GLN A 109 -4.48 27.72 3.98
C GLN A 109 -4.56 26.25 3.58
N SER A 110 -3.44 25.55 3.57
CA SER A 110 -3.38 24.18 3.04
C SER A 110 -2.63 23.23 3.97
N PHE A 111 -3.26 22.09 4.26
CA PHE A 111 -2.70 20.97 5.01
C PHE A 111 -2.64 19.74 4.13
N VAL A 112 -1.55 18.99 4.21
CA VAL A 112 -1.37 17.78 3.41
C VAL A 112 -1.25 16.57 4.33
N VAL A 113 -2.07 15.56 4.04
CA VAL A 113 -2.00 14.23 4.67
C VAL A 113 -1.46 13.28 3.62
N THR A 114 -0.35 12.60 3.94
CA THR A 114 0.31 11.69 3.02
C THR A 114 0.06 10.24 3.46
N VAL A 115 -0.38 9.42 2.52
CA VAL A 115 -0.59 7.98 2.72
C VAL A 115 0.14 7.20 1.64
N LYS A 116 0.36 5.90 1.86
CA LYS A 116 0.95 4.98 0.87
C LYS A 116 0.17 3.66 0.85
N PRO A 117 0.15 2.92 -0.27
CA PRO A 117 -0.38 1.57 -0.29
C PRO A 117 0.35 0.69 0.75
N HIS A 118 -0.42 -0.07 1.52
CA HIS A 118 0.16 -1.12 2.36
C HIS A 118 0.71 -2.24 1.49
N VAL A 119 1.90 -2.72 1.82
CA VAL A 119 2.56 -3.82 1.11
C VAL A 119 2.83 -4.95 2.10
N GLU A 120 2.13 -6.08 1.92
CA GLU A 120 2.27 -7.25 2.79
C GLU A 120 3.15 -8.33 2.16
N PRO A 121 4.13 -8.89 2.90
CA PRO A 121 4.93 -10.01 2.42
C PRO A 121 4.09 -11.28 2.34
N ILE A 122 4.30 -12.06 1.26
CA ILE A 122 3.68 -13.37 1.05
C ILE A 122 4.71 -14.44 1.40
N LYS A 123 4.40 -15.30 2.36
CA LYS A 123 5.21 -16.47 2.67
C LYS A 123 5.17 -17.47 1.51
N PRO A 124 6.25 -18.25 1.29
CA PRO A 124 6.24 -19.30 0.28
C PRO A 124 5.08 -20.27 0.48
N VAL A 125 4.35 -20.52 -0.62
CA VAL A 125 3.19 -21.42 -0.68
C VAL A 125 3.54 -22.55 -1.65
N ASP A 126 3.48 -23.79 -1.20
CA ASP A 126 3.74 -24.96 -2.00
C ASP A 126 2.49 -25.33 -2.84
N PRO A 127 2.54 -25.22 -4.18
CA PRO A 127 1.42 -25.54 -5.04
C PRO A 127 1.04 -27.02 -5.04
N GLU A 128 1.97 -27.91 -4.67
CA GLU A 128 1.71 -29.36 -4.56
C GLU A 128 1.09 -29.74 -3.20
N ASN A 129 1.05 -28.82 -2.23
CA ASN A 129 0.43 -29.04 -0.93
C ASN A 129 -0.91 -28.29 -0.84
N PRO A 130 -2.07 -28.95 -1.04
CA PRO A 130 -3.38 -28.30 -0.95
C PRO A 130 -3.68 -27.73 0.44
N ASN A 131 -3.03 -28.22 1.47
CA ASN A 131 -3.19 -27.84 2.88
C ASN A 131 -2.00 -27.02 3.40
N ASP A 132 -1.28 -26.32 2.52
CA ASP A 132 -0.16 -25.47 2.96
C ASP A 132 -0.65 -24.42 3.96
N PRO A 133 -0.07 -24.36 5.18
CA PRO A 133 -0.49 -23.42 6.21
C PRO A 133 -0.23 -21.95 5.84
N ASN A 134 0.66 -21.70 4.88
CA ASN A 134 0.96 -20.34 4.40
C ASN A 134 -0.01 -19.87 3.31
N LYS A 135 -0.82 -20.79 2.76
CA LYS A 135 -1.78 -20.46 1.71
C LYS A 135 -2.93 -19.62 2.29
N PRO A 136 -3.11 -18.36 1.83
CA PRO A 136 -4.22 -17.54 2.27
C PRO A 136 -5.56 -18.18 1.91
N LYS A 137 -6.60 -17.84 2.67
CA LYS A 137 -7.98 -18.27 2.38
C LYS A 137 -8.77 -17.10 1.80
N PRO A 138 -9.71 -17.35 0.88
CA PRO A 138 -10.62 -16.30 0.43
C PRO A 138 -11.37 -15.67 1.61
N GLY A 139 -11.36 -14.33 1.67
CA GLY A 139 -11.96 -13.57 2.77
C GLY A 139 -11.03 -13.22 3.92
N ASP A 140 -9.85 -13.83 4.03
CA ASP A 140 -8.84 -13.39 4.98
C ASP A 140 -8.35 -11.97 4.63
N PRO A 141 -8.04 -11.10 5.60
CA PRO A 141 -7.45 -9.80 5.31
C PRO A 141 -6.05 -9.96 4.69
N ILE A 142 -5.71 -9.13 3.71
CA ILE A 142 -4.35 -9.10 3.14
C ILE A 142 -3.37 -8.64 4.22
N ASP A 143 -3.67 -7.55 4.93
CA ASP A 143 -2.96 -7.14 6.13
C ASP A 143 -3.63 -7.73 7.37
N PRO A 144 -3.00 -8.66 8.10
CA PRO A 144 -3.58 -9.25 9.33
C PRO A 144 -3.87 -8.22 10.43
N LYS A 145 -3.22 -7.04 10.39
CA LYS A 145 -3.42 -5.95 11.36
C LYS A 145 -4.58 -5.03 10.98
N ASN A 146 -5.15 -5.23 9.78
CA ASN A 146 -6.26 -4.44 9.26
C ASN A 146 -7.42 -5.37 8.87
N PRO A 147 -8.19 -5.88 9.84
CA PRO A 147 -9.25 -6.87 9.58
C PRO A 147 -10.37 -6.34 8.70
N ASP A 148 -10.56 -5.03 8.62
CA ASP A 148 -11.57 -4.37 7.77
C ASP A 148 -11.03 -3.97 6.40
N GLY A 149 -9.74 -4.19 6.16
CA GLY A 149 -9.05 -3.86 4.91
C GLY A 149 -9.34 -4.84 3.77
N PRO A 150 -8.60 -4.66 2.64
CA PRO A 150 -8.73 -5.52 1.48
C PRO A 150 -8.51 -7.00 1.80
N LYS A 151 -9.24 -7.87 1.08
CA LYS A 151 -9.28 -9.31 1.35
C LYS A 151 -8.63 -10.11 0.24
N TRP A 152 -8.10 -11.27 0.61
CA TRP A 152 -7.70 -12.28 -0.35
C TRP A 152 -8.92 -12.80 -1.11
N THR A 153 -8.82 -12.82 -2.43
CA THR A 153 -9.78 -13.44 -3.34
C THR A 153 -9.19 -14.71 -3.92
N GLU A 154 -10.03 -15.59 -4.45
CA GLU A 154 -9.55 -16.79 -5.16
C GLU A 154 -8.60 -16.44 -6.31
N ASP A 155 -8.89 -15.35 -7.04
CA ASP A 155 -8.07 -14.92 -8.18
C ASP A 155 -6.71 -14.36 -7.76
N LEU A 156 -6.62 -13.68 -6.61
CA LEU A 156 -5.34 -13.25 -6.04
C LEU A 156 -4.54 -14.46 -5.56
N ILE A 157 -5.18 -15.42 -4.90
CA ILE A 157 -4.54 -16.64 -4.39
C ILE A 157 -3.97 -17.48 -5.54
N LYS A 158 -4.69 -17.60 -6.66
CA LYS A 158 -4.22 -18.31 -7.86
C LYS A 158 -2.98 -17.68 -8.51
N LYS A 159 -2.73 -16.39 -8.27
CA LYS A 159 -1.54 -15.68 -8.78
C LYS A 159 -0.30 -15.90 -7.93
N ILE A 160 -0.43 -16.49 -6.73
CA ILE A 160 0.73 -16.75 -5.86
C ILE A 160 1.59 -17.83 -6.51
N ASP A 161 2.83 -17.45 -6.85
CA ASP A 161 3.85 -18.31 -7.45
C ASP A 161 5.16 -18.10 -6.70
N THR A 162 5.27 -18.72 -5.54
CA THR A 162 6.38 -18.52 -4.59
C THR A 162 7.19 -19.77 -4.33
N THR A 163 6.73 -20.93 -4.80
CA THR A 163 7.42 -22.22 -4.66
C THR A 163 7.31 -23.01 -5.96
N ARG A 164 8.40 -23.61 -6.39
CA ARG A 164 8.45 -24.55 -7.52
C ARG A 164 9.33 -25.74 -7.19
N HIS A 165 9.06 -26.85 -7.88
CA HIS A 165 9.81 -28.09 -7.74
C HIS A 165 10.44 -28.49 -9.07
N VAL A 166 11.68 -28.97 -8.99
CA VAL A 166 12.34 -29.70 -10.07
C VAL A 166 12.40 -31.16 -9.65
N ASN A 167 11.81 -32.04 -10.45
CA ASN A 167 11.68 -33.46 -10.13
C ASN A 167 12.47 -34.30 -11.10
N ARG A 168 13.18 -35.32 -10.58
CA ARG A 168 13.80 -36.38 -11.37
C ARG A 168 13.16 -37.72 -10.97
N THR A 169 12.80 -38.54 -11.97
CA THR A 169 12.33 -39.89 -11.73
C THR A 169 13.18 -40.87 -12.55
N ILE A 170 13.80 -41.84 -11.90
CA ILE A 170 14.55 -42.96 -12.53
C ILE A 170 13.68 -44.21 -12.41
N LYS A 171 13.31 -44.78 -13.57
CA LYS A 171 12.53 -46.01 -13.64
C LYS A 171 13.42 -47.16 -14.13
N TYR A 172 13.33 -48.31 -13.48
CA TYR A 172 14.02 -49.53 -13.87
C TYR A 172 13.01 -50.46 -14.51
N VAL A 173 13.14 -50.68 -15.83
CA VAL A 173 12.13 -51.40 -16.60
C VAL A 173 12.77 -52.50 -17.48
N ASN A 174 12.02 -53.57 -17.77
CA ASN A 174 12.39 -54.56 -18.75
C ASN A 174 12.10 -54.08 -20.20
N GLU A 175 12.37 -54.96 -21.19
CA GLU A 175 12.15 -54.66 -22.62
C GLU A 175 10.68 -54.37 -22.98
N LYS A 176 9.71 -54.79 -22.16
CA LYS A 176 8.29 -54.54 -22.32
C LYS A 176 7.84 -53.27 -21.60
N GLY A 177 8.74 -52.55 -20.90
CA GLY A 177 8.42 -51.37 -20.12
C GLY A 177 7.84 -51.65 -18.72
N GLU A 178 7.87 -52.93 -18.29
CA GLU A 178 7.38 -53.31 -16.95
C GLU A 178 8.45 -53.02 -15.89
N GLU A 179 8.03 -52.45 -14.75
CA GLU A 179 8.94 -52.16 -13.62
C GLU A 179 9.55 -53.43 -13.05
N VAL A 180 10.88 -53.49 -12.97
CA VAL A 180 11.64 -54.62 -12.42
C VAL A 180 12.38 -54.27 -11.11
N ALA A 181 12.45 -53.02 -10.76
CA ALA A 181 12.90 -52.52 -9.46
C ALA A 181 12.21 -51.23 -9.11
N LYS A 182 12.20 -50.87 -7.81
CA LYS A 182 11.58 -49.64 -7.28
C LYS A 182 12.21 -48.42 -7.93
N LYS A 183 11.37 -47.55 -8.51
CA LYS A 183 11.79 -46.24 -9.03
C LYS A 183 12.43 -45.38 -7.95
N VAL A 184 13.38 -44.54 -8.34
CA VAL A 184 13.96 -43.46 -7.51
C VAL A 184 13.35 -42.14 -7.95
N THR A 185 12.93 -41.32 -6.98
CA THR A 185 12.42 -39.96 -7.21
C THR A 185 13.18 -38.99 -6.35
N ASP A 186 13.71 -37.97 -6.99
CA ASP A 186 14.37 -36.84 -6.33
C ASP A 186 13.59 -35.56 -6.59
N LYS A 187 13.62 -34.65 -5.63
CA LYS A 187 12.93 -33.34 -5.71
C LYS A 187 13.81 -32.25 -5.12
N VAL A 188 14.08 -31.22 -5.90
CA VAL A 188 14.68 -29.96 -5.44
C VAL A 188 13.61 -28.88 -5.45
N THR A 189 13.56 -28.10 -4.39
CA THR A 189 12.56 -27.04 -4.19
C THR A 189 13.23 -25.68 -4.26
N PHE A 190 12.60 -24.78 -4.98
CA PHE A 190 12.97 -23.37 -5.04
C PHE A 190 11.84 -22.51 -4.48
N ASN A 191 12.24 -21.49 -3.72
CA ASN A 191 11.35 -20.46 -3.20
C ASN A 191 11.76 -19.09 -3.72
N ARG A 192 10.81 -18.17 -3.75
CA ARG A 192 11.07 -16.75 -3.94
C ARG A 192 10.24 -15.90 -3.01
N GLU A 193 10.78 -14.74 -2.64
CA GLU A 193 10.03 -13.74 -1.92
C GLU A 193 8.92 -13.16 -2.83
N ALA A 194 7.81 -12.79 -2.22
CA ALA A 194 6.75 -12.07 -2.88
C ALA A 194 6.12 -11.05 -1.93
N LYS A 195 5.54 -9.99 -2.49
CA LYS A 195 4.83 -8.96 -1.76
C LYS A 195 3.59 -8.57 -2.54
N ILE A 196 2.48 -8.32 -1.85
CA ILE A 196 1.24 -7.85 -2.44
C ILE A 196 0.96 -6.41 -2.03
N ASN A 197 0.62 -5.57 -3.00
CA ASN A 197 0.08 -4.24 -2.76
C ASN A 197 -1.42 -4.37 -2.41
N SER A 198 -1.80 -3.99 -1.20
CA SER A 198 -3.17 -4.17 -0.71
C SER A 198 -4.21 -3.35 -1.47
N VAL A 199 -3.82 -2.24 -2.09
CA VAL A 199 -4.73 -1.36 -2.84
C VAL A 199 -4.98 -1.90 -4.24
N THR A 200 -3.92 -2.33 -4.94
CA THR A 200 -4.00 -2.75 -6.35
C THR A 200 -4.15 -4.25 -6.53
N GLY A 201 -3.79 -5.05 -5.52
CA GLY A 201 -3.69 -6.50 -5.64
C GLY A 201 -2.52 -6.97 -6.50
N GLU A 202 -1.60 -6.07 -6.86
CA GLU A 202 -0.41 -6.42 -7.62
C GLU A 202 0.57 -7.20 -6.73
N ILE A 203 1.09 -8.32 -7.26
CA ILE A 203 2.10 -9.14 -6.59
C ILE A 203 3.43 -8.94 -7.30
N THR A 204 4.45 -8.54 -6.53
CA THR A 204 5.84 -8.44 -6.99
C THR A 204 6.65 -9.60 -6.43
N TYR A 205 7.62 -10.08 -7.23
CA TYR A 205 8.40 -11.26 -6.90
C TYR A 205 9.89 -10.97 -6.91
N GLY A 206 10.60 -11.60 -5.96
CA GLY A 206 12.06 -11.68 -5.94
C GLY A 206 12.60 -12.79 -6.85
N ASN A 207 13.90 -13.01 -6.78
CA ASN A 207 14.57 -14.08 -7.51
C ASN A 207 14.30 -15.45 -6.85
N TRP A 208 14.30 -16.50 -7.68
CA TRP A 208 14.28 -17.88 -7.20
C TRP A 208 15.55 -18.23 -6.47
N THR A 209 15.43 -18.87 -5.34
CA THR A 209 16.54 -19.40 -4.53
C THR A 209 16.24 -20.83 -4.14
N ALA A 210 17.26 -21.69 -4.20
CA ALA A 210 17.10 -23.08 -3.78
C ALA A 210 16.80 -23.14 -2.27
N LYS A 211 15.76 -23.85 -1.90
CA LYS A 211 15.45 -24.14 -0.50
C LYS A 211 16.63 -24.95 0.08
N ASP A 212 17.10 -24.54 1.25
CA ASP A 212 18.22 -25.18 1.94
C ASP A 212 19.54 -25.20 1.14
N GLY A 213 19.63 -24.39 0.07
CA GLY A 213 20.80 -24.28 -0.79
C GLY A 213 21.01 -25.49 -1.74
N ASP A 214 20.09 -26.44 -1.78
CA ASP A 214 20.18 -27.60 -2.63
C ASP A 214 19.84 -27.29 -4.09
N THR A 215 20.81 -27.49 -4.99
CA THR A 215 20.67 -27.29 -6.45
C THR A 215 21.09 -28.55 -7.23
N THR A 216 21.02 -29.70 -6.59
CA THR A 216 21.60 -30.93 -7.16
C THR A 216 20.66 -32.13 -7.08
N PHE A 217 20.76 -33.01 -8.06
CA PHE A 217 20.35 -34.40 -7.90
C PHE A 217 21.57 -35.24 -7.73
N ASP A 218 21.63 -36.00 -6.67
CA ASP A 218 22.76 -36.91 -6.40
C ASP A 218 22.90 -38.02 -7.45
N LYS A 219 24.09 -38.55 -7.55
CA LYS A 219 24.33 -39.76 -8.34
C LYS A 219 23.52 -40.94 -7.78
N VAL A 220 22.89 -41.70 -8.66
CA VAL A 220 22.13 -42.91 -8.29
C VAL A 220 22.69 -44.12 -9.02
N GLU A 221 23.07 -45.14 -8.28
CA GLU A 221 23.52 -46.43 -8.84
C GLU A 221 22.32 -47.32 -9.18
N SER A 222 22.35 -47.96 -10.34
CA SER A 222 21.32 -48.91 -10.75
C SER A 222 21.39 -50.19 -9.93
N PRO A 223 20.25 -50.66 -9.39
CA PRO A 223 20.23 -51.84 -8.57
C PRO A 223 20.54 -53.12 -9.37
N VAL A 224 21.10 -54.12 -8.69
CA VAL A 224 21.17 -55.49 -9.25
C VAL A 224 19.77 -56.11 -9.13
N VAL A 225 19.21 -56.54 -10.27
CA VAL A 225 17.89 -57.17 -10.33
C VAL A 225 18.05 -58.64 -10.70
N LYS A 226 17.61 -59.56 -9.82
CA LYS A 226 17.73 -60.99 -10.06
C LYS A 226 17.01 -61.42 -11.34
N GLY A 227 17.78 -62.12 -12.23
CA GLY A 227 17.25 -62.60 -13.52
C GLY A 227 17.31 -61.57 -14.65
N TYR A 228 17.90 -60.39 -14.40
CA TYR A 228 18.11 -59.36 -15.41
C TYR A 228 19.55 -58.90 -15.45
N ILE A 229 20.01 -58.44 -16.60
CA ILE A 229 21.29 -57.77 -16.82
C ILE A 229 21.04 -56.42 -17.45
N LEU A 230 21.90 -55.45 -17.15
CA LEU A 230 21.84 -54.15 -17.81
C LEU A 230 22.08 -54.29 -19.31
N LYS A 231 21.16 -53.77 -20.12
CA LYS A 231 21.25 -53.79 -21.58
C LYS A 231 22.39 -52.90 -22.08
N ASP A 232 22.65 -51.79 -21.38
CA ASP A 232 23.73 -50.86 -21.64
C ASP A 232 24.55 -50.67 -20.34
N ALA A 233 25.84 -51.00 -20.40
CA ALA A 233 26.75 -50.83 -19.25
C ALA A 233 26.90 -49.38 -18.79
N LYS A 234 26.59 -48.40 -19.66
CA LYS A 234 26.55 -46.96 -19.29
C LYS A 234 25.41 -46.64 -18.31
N GLN A 235 24.39 -47.49 -18.24
CA GLN A 235 23.25 -47.35 -17.33
C GLN A 235 23.48 -47.93 -15.93
N LYS A 236 24.73 -48.31 -15.60
CA LYS A 236 25.07 -48.77 -14.25
C LYS A 236 24.85 -47.72 -13.18
N GLU A 237 24.80 -46.47 -13.59
CA GLU A 237 24.51 -45.30 -12.73
C GLU A 237 23.85 -44.18 -13.52
N VAL A 238 23.07 -43.36 -12.85
CA VAL A 238 22.64 -42.06 -13.32
C VAL A 238 23.47 -40.99 -12.64
N ALA A 239 24.21 -40.22 -13.42
CA ALA A 239 25.11 -39.20 -12.91
C ALA A 239 24.37 -38.13 -12.09
N ALA A 240 25.09 -37.50 -11.18
CA ALA A 240 24.60 -36.31 -10.50
C ALA A 240 24.29 -35.19 -11.51
N THR A 241 23.26 -34.41 -11.22
CA THR A 241 22.93 -33.18 -11.96
C THR A 241 23.13 -32.00 -11.02
N THR A 242 23.90 -31.00 -11.45
CA THR A 242 24.22 -29.81 -10.64
C THR A 242 23.70 -28.53 -11.32
N GLY A 243 23.61 -27.45 -10.55
CA GLY A 243 23.21 -26.13 -11.09
C GLY A 243 21.76 -26.08 -11.51
N LEU A 244 20.88 -26.83 -10.84
CA LEU A 244 19.42 -26.67 -11.01
C LEU A 244 18.98 -25.27 -10.62
N THR A 245 18.08 -24.67 -11.41
CA THR A 245 17.60 -23.29 -11.22
C THR A 245 16.07 -23.21 -11.32
#